data_4a48b675cd46bde9add3263edffaf4ef
#
_entry.id   4a48b675cd46bde9add3263edffaf4ef
#
_cell.length_a   1.000
_cell.length_b   1.000
_cell.length_c   1.000
_cell.angle_alpha   90.00
_cell.angle_beta   90.00
_cell.angle_gamma   90.00
#
_symmetry.space_group_name_H-M   'P 1'
#
loop_
_entity.id
_entity.type
_entity.pdbx_description
1 polymer ?
#
loop_
_entity_poly.entity_id
_entity_poly.type
_entity_poly.pdbx_seq_one_letter_code
_entity_poly.pdbx_strand_id
1 'polypeptide(L)'
;MATPGELIRSGGAVLGIEFGSTRIKASLIAPDTTPLASGSHAWENQLEDGVWTYAMDEVWRGLAACYASLVKDVNARYSVELTRVAALGISGMMHGYVALDREGKLLVPFRTWRNNITGKACAELTPLLDFAVPQRWSIAHLYQSILDAEPHVPRIARLTTLAGYVHARLTGEHAMGVGEASGMFPIDPTTGDWDAARAAKFDALVASRKLGWRLRDILPRVLGAGRPAGALSAEGAKLVDPTGKLGPGIPLCPPEGDAGTGMVATNAVRPRSGNVSAGTSVFAMIVLEKSLSRVHEEIDIVVTPDGKPVAMAHSNNGSSDLDAWILLLGQVAKALGHETRLEELYEKILPRALEGDPDAGGLLSINYVSGEHVTGFTEGRPLFVRNQDGKFSLENFVRAMLFSSLCAMRSGMNILTEKEGVVIEEIRGHGGFFKGGETGQRMMAAALGVPVSIPATAGEGGAWGMAVLAAYMASDAKQSLPDFLDARIAKSIGKPVKPDPRDVKGFAEFFARHAKGLAIEREAVKALG
;
A
#
# COMPACT_ATOMS: atom_id res chain seq x y z
N MET A 1 26.19 19.93 -15.31
CA MET A 1 25.14 19.68 -14.28
C MET A 1 25.75 19.97 -12.92
N ALA A 2 25.00 20.56 -11.99
CA ALA A 2 25.44 20.76 -10.61
C ALA A 2 25.73 19.39 -9.94
N THR A 3 26.74 19.34 -9.09
CA THR A 3 27.00 18.15 -8.27
C THR A 3 25.87 17.94 -7.25
N PRO A 4 25.67 16.72 -6.73
CA PRO A 4 24.67 16.48 -5.68
C PRO A 4 24.81 17.43 -4.47
N GLY A 5 26.04 17.71 -4.02
CA GLY A 5 26.30 18.65 -2.92
C GLY A 5 25.93 20.09 -3.25
N GLU A 6 26.19 20.57 -4.47
CA GLU A 6 25.77 21.89 -4.93
C GLU A 6 24.25 21.99 -5.04
N LEU A 7 23.59 20.94 -5.56
CA LEU A 7 22.15 20.86 -5.67
C LEU A 7 21.47 20.96 -4.29
N ILE A 8 21.97 20.21 -3.30
CA ILE A 8 21.45 20.25 -1.93
C ILE A 8 21.67 21.64 -1.31
N ARG A 9 22.90 22.20 -1.44
CA ARG A 9 23.24 23.52 -0.90
C ARG A 9 22.37 24.64 -1.48
N SER A 10 22.01 24.56 -2.76
CA SER A 10 21.12 25.51 -3.41
C SER A 10 19.64 25.33 -3.08
N GLY A 11 19.27 24.27 -2.34
CA GLY A 11 17.88 23.91 -2.05
C GLY A 11 17.12 23.33 -3.24
N GLY A 12 17.83 22.82 -4.25
CA GLY A 12 17.23 22.25 -5.47
C GLY A 12 16.78 20.78 -5.32
N ALA A 13 17.13 20.10 -4.23
CA ALA A 13 16.68 18.74 -3.94
C ALA A 13 15.22 18.72 -3.47
N VAL A 14 14.57 17.55 -3.59
CA VAL A 14 13.15 17.35 -3.23
C VAL A 14 13.05 16.27 -2.14
N LEU A 15 12.17 16.47 -1.17
CA LEU A 15 12.02 15.60 -0.01
C LEU A 15 10.64 14.93 0.01
N GLY A 16 10.60 13.62 0.20
CA GLY A 16 9.40 12.85 0.54
C GLY A 16 9.55 12.20 1.90
N ILE A 17 8.50 12.24 2.70
CA ILE A 17 8.45 11.59 4.01
C ILE A 17 7.22 10.68 4.06
N GLU A 18 7.42 9.41 4.46
CA GLU A 18 6.39 8.40 4.58
C GLU A 18 6.25 7.91 6.02
N PHE A 19 5.03 7.93 6.52
CA PHE A 19 4.64 7.31 7.80
C PHE A 19 4.11 5.90 7.54
N GLY A 20 5.04 4.96 7.32
CA GLY A 20 4.70 3.55 7.10
C GLY A 20 4.40 2.82 8.42
N SER A 21 3.85 1.59 8.34
CA SER A 21 3.36 0.85 9.53
C SER A 21 4.46 0.47 10.55
N THR A 22 5.70 0.32 10.12
CA THR A 22 6.82 -0.07 11.01
C THR A 22 7.96 0.93 11.05
N ARG A 23 7.96 1.88 10.12
CA ARG A 23 9.02 2.89 9.98
C ARG A 23 8.46 4.18 9.39
N ILE A 24 8.93 5.29 9.92
CA ILE A 24 8.90 6.58 9.23
C ILE A 24 10.16 6.64 8.38
N LYS A 25 10.02 6.97 7.09
CA LYS A 25 11.12 7.05 6.14
C LYS A 25 11.16 8.42 5.47
N ALA A 26 12.34 8.90 5.15
CA ALA A 26 12.57 10.09 4.37
C ALA A 26 13.48 9.76 3.18
N SER A 27 13.14 10.28 2.00
CA SER A 27 13.95 10.16 0.78
C SER A 27 14.19 11.54 0.19
N LEU A 28 15.45 11.91 0.05
CA LEU A 28 15.89 13.13 -0.63
C LEU A 28 16.33 12.75 -2.04
N ILE A 29 15.76 13.41 -3.05
CA ILE A 29 16.02 13.10 -4.46
C ILE A 29 16.44 14.37 -5.22
N ALA A 30 17.12 14.17 -6.34
CA ALA A 30 17.31 15.22 -7.34
C ALA A 30 16.02 15.41 -8.18
N PRO A 31 15.86 16.53 -8.91
CA PRO A 31 14.68 16.76 -9.78
C PRO A 31 14.48 15.73 -10.90
N ASP A 32 15.54 15.00 -11.26
CA ASP A 32 15.50 13.87 -12.21
C ASP A 32 15.10 12.54 -11.54
N THR A 33 14.71 12.58 -10.27
CA THR A 33 14.31 11.46 -9.42
C THR A 33 15.45 10.60 -8.87
N THR A 34 16.71 10.91 -9.14
CA THR A 34 17.86 10.18 -8.61
C THR A 34 17.91 10.29 -7.07
N PRO A 35 17.97 9.16 -6.33
CA PRO A 35 18.12 9.19 -4.88
C PRO A 35 19.46 9.83 -4.46
N LEU A 36 19.41 10.72 -3.49
CA LEU A 36 20.59 11.40 -2.94
C LEU A 36 20.92 10.91 -1.54
N ALA A 37 19.95 10.92 -0.64
CA ALA A 37 20.12 10.52 0.74
C ALA A 37 18.81 9.97 1.32
N SER A 38 18.89 9.24 2.43
CA SER A 38 17.73 8.69 3.10
C SER A 38 17.83 8.81 4.62
N GLY A 39 16.67 8.80 5.28
CA GLY A 39 16.56 8.74 6.73
C GLY A 39 15.47 7.79 7.15
N SER A 40 15.55 7.27 8.38
CA SER A 40 14.49 6.43 8.90
C SER A 40 14.43 6.45 10.42
N HIS A 41 13.22 6.19 10.94
CA HIS A 41 12.94 5.96 12.34
C HIS A 41 11.99 4.77 12.49
N ALA A 42 12.31 3.81 13.33
CA ALA A 42 11.44 2.68 13.64
C ALA A 42 10.38 3.10 14.66
N TRP A 43 9.14 2.69 14.44
CA TRP A 43 8.04 2.87 15.39
C TRP A 43 7.07 1.69 15.30
N GLU A 44 6.17 1.56 16.26
CA GLU A 44 5.25 0.43 16.33
C GLU A 44 3.83 0.91 16.66
N ASN A 45 2.83 0.20 16.11
CA ASN A 45 1.45 0.39 16.52
C ASN A 45 1.21 -0.32 17.87
N GLN A 46 0.23 0.19 18.60
CA GLN A 46 -0.16 -0.28 19.92
C GLN A 46 -1.63 -0.70 19.89
N LEU A 47 -1.99 -1.72 20.67
CA LEU A 47 -3.37 -2.11 20.89
C LEU A 47 -3.81 -1.53 22.24
N GLU A 48 -4.62 -0.47 22.20
CA GLU A 48 -5.14 0.20 23.39
C GLU A 48 -6.66 0.05 23.43
N ASP A 49 -7.20 -0.51 24.51
CA ASP A 49 -8.64 -0.73 24.68
C ASP A 49 -9.34 -1.40 23.48
N GLY A 50 -8.64 -2.33 22.83
CA GLY A 50 -9.14 -3.05 21.64
C GLY A 50 -9.02 -2.26 20.33
N VAL A 51 -8.37 -1.10 20.33
CA VAL A 51 -8.14 -0.26 19.15
C VAL A 51 -6.65 -0.23 18.79
N TRP A 52 -6.32 -0.57 17.55
CA TRP A 52 -4.98 -0.39 17.01
C TRP A 52 -4.73 1.09 16.71
N THR A 53 -3.71 1.65 17.37
CA THR A 53 -3.37 3.07 17.33
C THR A 53 -1.86 3.30 17.25
N TYR A 54 -1.46 4.56 17.08
CA TYR A 54 -0.11 5.08 17.33
C TYR A 54 -0.24 6.29 18.27
N ALA A 55 0.66 6.39 19.26
CA ALA A 55 0.73 7.57 20.08
C ALA A 55 1.07 8.81 19.25
N MET A 56 0.26 9.86 19.32
CA MET A 56 0.46 11.05 18.47
C MET A 56 1.76 11.80 18.76
N ASP A 57 2.31 11.68 19.97
CA ASP A 57 3.63 12.24 20.30
C ASP A 57 4.75 11.50 19.56
N GLU A 58 4.58 10.19 19.29
CA GLU A 58 5.51 9.40 18.49
C GLU A 58 5.54 9.87 17.03
N VAL A 59 4.41 10.35 16.49
CA VAL A 59 4.37 10.90 15.13
C VAL A 59 5.39 12.05 15.00
N TRP A 60 5.40 12.97 15.95
CA TRP A 60 6.29 14.14 15.91
C TRP A 60 7.72 13.80 16.29
N ARG A 61 7.93 12.99 17.31
CA ARG A 61 9.25 12.51 17.73
C ARG A 61 9.91 11.70 16.62
N GLY A 62 9.14 10.80 16.00
CA GLY A 62 9.60 9.97 14.90
C GLY A 62 9.88 10.76 13.62
N LEU A 63 9.05 11.78 13.30
CA LEU A 63 9.30 12.70 12.19
C LEU A 63 10.65 13.41 12.36
N ALA A 64 10.87 14.04 13.52
CA ALA A 64 12.10 14.75 13.81
C ALA A 64 13.32 13.81 13.81
N ALA A 65 13.20 12.61 14.37
CA ALA A 65 14.27 11.62 14.38
C ALA A 65 14.59 11.10 12.95
N CYS A 66 13.57 10.87 12.13
CA CYS A 66 13.72 10.47 10.73
C CYS A 66 14.43 11.55 9.92
N TYR A 67 14.02 12.82 10.08
CA TYR A 67 14.69 13.95 9.42
C TYR A 67 16.14 14.13 9.90
N ALA A 68 16.40 14.03 11.19
CA ALA A 68 17.76 14.06 11.74
C ALA A 68 18.66 12.94 11.16
N SER A 69 18.10 11.74 10.99
CA SER A 69 18.77 10.62 10.32
C SER A 69 19.12 10.96 8.86
N LEU A 70 18.18 11.58 8.12
CA LEU A 70 18.42 12.06 6.75
C LEU A 70 19.54 13.13 6.70
N VAL A 71 19.50 14.14 7.58
CA VAL A 71 20.52 15.19 7.64
C VAL A 71 21.90 14.60 7.92
N LYS A 72 21.98 13.58 8.79
CA LYS A 72 23.24 12.87 9.05
C LYS A 72 23.77 12.16 7.80
N ASP A 73 22.91 11.49 7.02
CA ASP A 73 23.28 10.83 5.76
C ASP A 73 23.75 11.85 4.70
N VAL A 74 23.03 12.99 4.56
CA VAL A 74 23.43 14.10 3.68
C VAL A 74 24.82 14.62 4.04
N ASN A 75 25.05 14.87 5.32
CA ASN A 75 26.36 15.39 5.77
C ASN A 75 27.48 14.36 5.54
N ALA A 76 27.24 13.07 5.85
CA ALA A 76 28.22 12.02 5.64
C ALA A 76 28.62 11.85 4.16
N ARG A 77 27.65 11.96 3.24
CA ARG A 77 27.89 11.77 1.80
C ARG A 77 28.46 13.01 1.10
N TYR A 78 28.00 14.19 1.48
CA TYR A 78 28.22 15.40 0.69
C TYR A 78 28.90 16.54 1.45
N SER A 79 29.08 16.43 2.77
CA SER A 79 29.61 17.48 3.64
C SER A 79 28.85 18.81 3.48
N VAL A 80 27.51 18.73 3.41
CA VAL A 80 26.58 19.86 3.20
C VAL A 80 25.52 19.84 4.28
N GLU A 81 25.11 21.02 4.73
CA GLU A 81 23.97 21.21 5.61
C GLU A 81 22.68 21.32 4.81
N LEU A 82 21.62 20.60 5.21
CA LEU A 82 20.32 20.63 4.57
C LEU A 82 19.44 21.69 5.25
N THR A 83 19.32 22.87 4.67
CA THR A 83 18.55 24.00 5.22
C THR A 83 17.29 24.31 4.43
N ARG A 84 17.18 23.79 3.20
CA ARG A 84 16.05 24.01 2.29
C ARG A 84 15.95 22.88 1.27
N VAL A 85 14.73 22.65 0.79
CA VAL A 85 14.44 21.79 -0.37
C VAL A 85 13.49 22.53 -1.32
N ALA A 86 13.47 22.13 -2.59
CA ALA A 86 12.61 22.73 -3.61
C ALA A 86 11.13 22.44 -3.38
N ALA A 87 10.81 21.25 -2.86
CA ALA A 87 9.46 20.83 -2.52
C ALA A 87 9.52 19.70 -1.46
N LEU A 88 8.42 19.54 -0.73
CA LEU A 88 8.22 18.50 0.27
C LEU A 88 6.90 17.78 0.02
N GLY A 89 6.86 16.47 0.26
CA GLY A 89 5.64 15.67 0.26
C GLY A 89 5.53 14.79 1.50
N ILE A 90 4.30 14.59 1.97
CA ILE A 90 3.97 13.71 3.10
C ILE A 90 3.13 12.55 2.59
N SER A 91 3.56 11.34 2.89
CA SER A 91 2.80 10.10 2.69
C SER A 91 2.58 9.41 4.03
N GLY A 92 1.56 8.59 4.10
CA GLY A 92 1.29 7.76 5.26
C GLY A 92 0.56 6.48 4.90
N MET A 93 0.47 5.58 5.87
CA MET A 93 -0.41 4.42 5.74
C MET A 93 -1.82 4.89 5.41
N MET A 94 -2.35 4.37 4.32
CA MET A 94 -3.66 4.75 3.81
C MET A 94 -4.78 4.39 4.80
N HIS A 95 -5.93 5.07 4.70
CA HIS A 95 -7.12 4.84 5.51
C HIS A 95 -7.00 5.30 6.97
N GLY A 96 -7.87 4.78 7.83
CA GLY A 96 -7.92 5.10 9.25
C GLY A 96 -8.79 6.31 9.58
N TYR A 97 -8.80 6.70 10.85
CA TYR A 97 -9.74 7.67 11.38
C TYR A 97 -9.05 8.65 12.33
N VAL A 98 -8.90 9.89 11.89
CA VAL A 98 -8.40 11.02 12.67
C VAL A 98 -9.49 12.08 12.72
N ALA A 99 -10.20 12.17 13.86
CA ALA A 99 -11.28 13.13 14.10
C ALA A 99 -10.78 14.27 14.97
N LEU A 100 -10.94 15.51 14.48
CA LEU A 100 -10.44 16.72 15.12
C LEU A 100 -11.58 17.68 15.45
N ASP A 101 -11.45 18.44 16.55
CA ASP A 101 -12.32 19.56 16.86
C ASP A 101 -11.95 20.83 16.05
N ARG A 102 -12.63 21.94 16.36
CA ARG A 102 -12.41 23.23 15.68
C ARG A 102 -11.02 23.80 15.91
N GLU A 103 -10.43 23.52 17.06
CA GLU A 103 -9.08 23.91 17.45
C GLU A 103 -8.00 22.98 16.87
N GLY A 104 -8.41 21.91 16.14
CA GLY A 104 -7.51 20.91 15.56
C GLY A 104 -6.99 19.91 16.57
N LYS A 105 -7.63 19.78 17.73
CA LYS A 105 -7.29 18.80 18.76
C LYS A 105 -7.93 17.45 18.42
N LEU A 106 -7.17 16.38 18.62
CA LEU A 106 -7.65 15.01 18.45
C LEU A 106 -8.77 14.71 19.47
N LEU A 107 -9.88 14.21 18.99
CA LEU A 107 -11.09 13.93 19.79
C LEU A 107 -11.07 12.52 20.38
N VAL A 108 -10.47 11.56 19.68
CA VAL A 108 -10.29 10.16 20.09
C VAL A 108 -8.93 9.68 19.59
N PRO A 109 -8.35 8.59 20.15
CA PRO A 109 -7.13 8.00 19.62
C PRO A 109 -7.23 7.73 18.11
N PHE A 110 -6.12 7.88 17.38
CA PHE A 110 -6.05 7.54 15.97
C PHE A 110 -6.39 6.06 15.76
N ARG A 111 -7.40 5.75 14.94
CA ARG A 111 -7.77 4.38 14.57
C ARG A 111 -7.11 4.03 13.26
N THR A 112 -6.19 3.07 13.27
CA THR A 112 -5.40 2.68 12.10
C THR A 112 -6.20 1.79 11.15
N TRP A 113 -5.64 1.53 9.98
CA TRP A 113 -6.16 0.59 8.97
C TRP A 113 -6.31 -0.87 9.49
N ARG A 114 -5.62 -1.23 10.59
CA ARG A 114 -5.68 -2.59 11.18
C ARG A 114 -6.97 -2.89 11.93
N ASN A 115 -7.77 -1.87 12.22
CA ASN A 115 -9.00 -2.04 13.00
C ASN A 115 -10.11 -2.68 12.17
N ASN A 116 -10.66 -3.79 12.66
CA ASN A 116 -11.80 -4.51 12.09
C ASN A 116 -13.03 -4.37 13.00
N ILE A 117 -13.30 -3.17 13.50
CA ILE A 117 -14.36 -2.86 14.48
C ILE A 117 -15.58 -2.19 13.85
N THR A 118 -15.64 -2.09 12.52
CA THR A 118 -16.66 -1.32 11.78
C THR A 118 -17.55 -2.21 10.90
N GLY A 119 -17.64 -3.50 11.21
CA GLY A 119 -18.37 -4.46 10.39
C GLY A 119 -19.84 -4.11 10.17
N LYS A 120 -20.54 -3.61 11.22
CA LYS A 120 -21.93 -3.17 11.12
C LYS A 120 -22.07 -1.97 10.19
N ALA A 121 -21.19 -0.98 10.34
CA ALA A 121 -21.18 0.20 9.48
C ALA A 121 -20.97 -0.18 8.00
N CYS A 122 -20.04 -1.08 7.70
CA CYS A 122 -19.78 -1.53 6.34
C CYS A 122 -20.98 -2.24 5.71
N ALA A 123 -21.65 -3.12 6.48
CA ALA A 123 -22.82 -3.86 6.02
C ALA A 123 -24.00 -2.93 5.65
N GLU A 124 -24.14 -1.78 6.33
CA GLU A 124 -25.18 -0.79 6.04
C GLU A 124 -24.75 0.19 4.94
N LEU A 125 -23.47 0.62 4.91
CA LEU A 125 -22.98 1.61 3.96
C LEU A 125 -22.81 1.05 2.54
N THR A 126 -22.32 -0.19 2.39
CA THR A 126 -22.06 -0.79 1.07
C THR A 126 -23.30 -0.79 0.18
N PRO A 127 -24.46 -1.32 0.59
CA PRO A 127 -25.68 -1.26 -0.24
C PRO A 127 -26.25 0.16 -0.38
N LEU A 128 -26.14 1.00 0.66
CA LEU A 128 -26.64 2.38 0.60
C LEU A 128 -25.91 3.22 -0.46
N LEU A 129 -24.59 3.12 -0.45
CA LEU A 129 -23.73 3.91 -1.33
C LEU A 129 -23.58 3.29 -2.72
N ASP A 130 -24.02 2.04 -2.90
CA ASP A 130 -23.72 1.23 -4.10
C ASP A 130 -22.20 1.28 -4.40
N PHE A 131 -21.40 0.93 -3.36
CA PHE A 131 -19.94 1.00 -3.37
C PHE A 131 -19.38 0.14 -2.25
N ALA A 132 -18.38 -0.69 -2.54
CA ALA A 132 -17.71 -1.50 -1.50
C ALA A 132 -17.02 -0.59 -0.48
N VAL A 133 -17.43 -0.66 0.79
CA VAL A 133 -16.87 0.12 1.90
C VAL A 133 -16.12 -0.81 2.85
N PRO A 134 -14.79 -0.90 2.74
CA PRO A 134 -13.98 -1.73 3.63
C PRO A 134 -13.96 -1.21 5.08
N GLN A 135 -13.79 -2.12 6.04
CA GLN A 135 -13.81 -1.78 7.47
C GLN A 135 -12.76 -0.74 7.88
N ARG A 136 -11.66 -0.65 7.18
CA ARG A 136 -10.55 0.28 7.45
C ARG A 136 -10.76 1.72 6.99
N TRP A 137 -11.83 1.99 6.21
CA TRP A 137 -12.10 3.32 5.66
C TRP A 137 -12.57 4.31 6.72
N SER A 138 -12.22 5.59 6.55
CA SER A 138 -12.59 6.65 7.49
C SER A 138 -14.11 6.78 7.64
N ILE A 139 -14.89 6.63 6.56
CA ILE A 139 -16.36 6.69 6.61
C ILE A 139 -16.96 5.52 7.38
N ALA A 140 -16.36 4.33 7.32
CA ALA A 140 -16.79 3.16 8.10
C ALA A 140 -16.61 3.42 9.61
N HIS A 141 -15.46 3.96 10.00
CA HIS A 141 -15.19 4.36 11.38
C HIS A 141 -16.12 5.48 11.86
N LEU A 142 -16.35 6.50 11.01
CA LEU A 142 -17.27 7.58 11.33
C LEU A 142 -18.68 7.05 11.57
N TYR A 143 -19.19 6.22 10.66
CA TYR A 143 -20.54 5.69 10.80
C TYR A 143 -20.66 4.71 11.96
N GLN A 144 -19.66 3.89 12.23
CA GLN A 144 -19.63 3.04 13.42
C GLN A 144 -19.71 3.88 14.70
N SER A 145 -18.91 4.96 14.80
CA SER A 145 -18.97 5.88 15.94
C SER A 145 -20.36 6.53 16.12
N ILE A 146 -21.07 6.79 15.00
CA ILE A 146 -22.47 7.29 15.05
C ILE A 146 -23.42 6.19 15.55
N LEU A 147 -23.27 4.96 15.11
CA LEU A 147 -24.08 3.82 15.55
C LEU A 147 -23.90 3.56 17.04
N ASP A 148 -22.67 3.64 17.54
CA ASP A 148 -22.28 3.41 18.92
C ASP A 148 -22.55 4.65 19.81
N ALA A 149 -23.09 5.73 19.24
CA ALA A 149 -23.38 7.00 19.91
C ALA A 149 -22.17 7.59 20.68
N GLU A 150 -20.97 7.46 20.09
CA GLU A 150 -19.75 7.97 20.72
C GLU A 150 -19.82 9.51 20.94
N PRO A 151 -19.44 10.01 22.15
CA PRO A 151 -19.70 11.41 22.53
C PRO A 151 -18.88 12.44 21.75
N HIS A 152 -17.85 12.03 21.03
CA HIS A 152 -17.02 12.92 20.23
C HIS A 152 -17.68 13.31 18.90
N VAL A 153 -18.61 12.50 18.38
CA VAL A 153 -19.20 12.65 17.03
C VAL A 153 -19.78 14.04 16.75
N PRO A 154 -20.59 14.64 17.64
CA PRO A 154 -21.12 16.00 17.40
C PRO A 154 -20.05 17.10 17.43
N ARG A 155 -18.87 16.82 17.96
CA ARG A 155 -17.76 17.77 18.10
C ARG A 155 -16.79 17.74 16.91
N ILE A 156 -16.96 16.80 15.98
CA ILE A 156 -16.09 16.68 14.81
C ILE A 156 -16.22 17.93 13.96
N ALA A 157 -15.11 18.60 13.73
CA ALA A 157 -15.00 19.72 12.80
C ALA A 157 -14.15 19.37 11.57
N ARG A 158 -13.24 18.39 11.71
CA ARG A 158 -12.41 17.89 10.61
C ARG A 158 -12.21 16.39 10.75
N LEU A 159 -12.35 15.69 9.65
CA LEU A 159 -12.05 14.27 9.51
C LEU A 159 -10.91 14.11 8.52
N THR A 160 -9.88 13.33 8.85
CA THR A 160 -8.70 13.15 8.01
C THR A 160 -8.04 11.80 8.29
N THR A 161 -6.95 11.53 7.58
CA THR A 161 -6.03 10.41 7.82
C THR A 161 -4.74 10.90 8.49
N LEU A 162 -3.82 9.98 8.78
CA LEU A 162 -2.52 10.35 9.35
C LEU A 162 -1.73 11.30 8.44
N ALA A 163 -1.64 10.99 7.12
CA ALA A 163 -0.94 11.84 6.17
C ALA A 163 -1.55 13.25 6.10
N GLY A 164 -2.88 13.35 6.04
CA GLY A 164 -3.59 14.63 6.03
C GLY A 164 -3.44 15.40 7.35
N TYR A 165 -3.42 14.71 8.49
CA TYR A 165 -3.17 15.34 9.79
C TYR A 165 -1.76 15.94 9.87
N VAL A 166 -0.74 15.17 9.49
CA VAL A 166 0.64 15.66 9.49
C VAL A 166 0.77 16.85 8.54
N HIS A 167 0.24 16.74 7.32
CA HIS A 167 0.25 17.82 6.35
C HIS A 167 -0.40 19.10 6.90
N ALA A 168 -1.59 18.99 7.50
CA ALA A 168 -2.31 20.13 8.06
C ALA A 168 -1.51 20.80 9.21
N ARG A 169 -0.82 20.03 10.04
CA ARG A 169 0.03 20.56 11.10
C ARG A 169 1.29 21.26 10.58
N LEU A 170 1.81 20.80 9.44
CA LEU A 170 2.99 21.40 8.81
C LEU A 170 2.66 22.68 8.03
N THR A 171 1.46 22.77 7.44
CA THR A 171 1.10 23.84 6.51
C THR A 171 0.00 24.78 7.02
N GLY A 172 -0.87 24.30 7.89
CA GLY A 172 -2.15 24.96 8.23
C GLY A 172 -3.30 24.63 7.26
N GLU A 173 -3.04 23.91 6.15
CA GLU A 173 -4.01 23.59 5.10
C GLU A 173 -4.68 22.24 5.32
N HIS A 174 -6.01 22.21 5.34
CA HIS A 174 -6.80 20.97 5.40
C HIS A 174 -7.08 20.46 3.99
N ALA A 175 -6.07 19.83 3.40
CA ALA A 175 -6.08 19.30 2.03
C ALA A 175 -5.56 17.86 1.99
N MET A 176 -5.93 17.14 0.92
CA MET A 176 -5.57 15.74 0.73
C MET A 176 -5.41 15.43 -0.77
N GLY A 177 -4.49 14.56 -1.11
CA GLY A 177 -4.36 14.02 -2.45
C GLY A 177 -5.56 13.13 -2.79
N VAL A 178 -5.94 13.10 -4.06
CA VAL A 178 -7.13 12.35 -4.51
C VAL A 178 -6.97 10.85 -4.27
N GLY A 179 -5.73 10.33 -4.36
CA GLY A 179 -5.44 8.92 -4.07
C GLY A 179 -5.77 8.57 -2.62
N GLU A 180 -5.24 9.32 -1.66
CA GLU A 180 -5.51 9.11 -0.23
C GLU A 180 -6.99 9.38 0.12
N ALA A 181 -7.58 10.43 -0.44
CA ALA A 181 -8.99 10.77 -0.25
C ALA A 181 -9.90 9.60 -0.63
N SER A 182 -9.61 8.89 -1.70
CA SER A 182 -10.39 7.74 -2.17
C SER A 182 -10.48 6.59 -1.16
N GLY A 183 -9.57 6.53 -0.19
CA GLY A 183 -9.61 5.58 0.93
C GLY A 183 -10.36 6.09 2.15
N MET A 184 -10.91 7.29 2.11
CA MET A 184 -11.79 7.84 3.15
C MET A 184 -13.26 7.73 2.79
N PHE A 185 -13.58 8.13 1.56
CA PHE A 185 -14.94 8.17 0.99
C PHE A 185 -14.84 8.12 -0.54
N PRO A 186 -15.88 7.63 -1.28
CA PRO A 186 -15.84 7.54 -2.73
C PRO A 186 -15.56 8.88 -3.41
N ILE A 187 -14.73 8.84 -4.44
CA ILE A 187 -14.41 9.96 -5.34
C ILE A 187 -15.27 9.84 -6.61
N ASP A 188 -15.80 10.95 -7.08
CA ASP A 188 -16.39 11.04 -8.41
C ASP A 188 -15.27 11.10 -9.46
N PRO A 189 -15.15 10.09 -10.34
CA PRO A 189 -14.06 10.04 -11.33
C PRO A 189 -14.14 11.15 -12.39
N THR A 190 -15.31 11.83 -12.52
CA THR A 190 -15.49 12.91 -13.48
C THR A 190 -14.94 14.23 -12.95
N THR A 191 -15.14 14.49 -11.68
CA THR A 191 -14.74 15.76 -11.03
C THR A 191 -13.40 15.65 -10.30
N GLY A 192 -12.99 14.44 -9.90
CA GLY A 192 -11.82 14.22 -9.03
C GLY A 192 -12.03 14.75 -7.61
N ASP A 193 -13.29 14.98 -7.19
CA ASP A 193 -13.67 15.42 -5.84
C ASP A 193 -14.61 14.37 -5.21
N TRP A 194 -14.96 14.56 -3.97
CA TRP A 194 -15.92 13.71 -3.22
C TRP A 194 -17.21 13.50 -4.00
N ASP A 195 -17.68 12.26 -4.08
CA ASP A 195 -18.97 11.94 -4.71
C ASP A 195 -20.13 12.59 -3.95
N ALA A 196 -20.68 13.65 -4.56
CA ALA A 196 -21.72 14.48 -3.94
C ALA A 196 -23.04 13.71 -3.76
N ALA A 197 -23.37 12.80 -4.69
CA ALA A 197 -24.60 12.01 -4.60
C ALA A 197 -24.53 11.00 -3.45
N ARG A 198 -23.39 10.34 -3.30
CA ARG A 198 -23.13 9.42 -2.18
C ARG A 198 -23.06 10.16 -0.84
N ALA A 199 -22.43 11.34 -0.80
CA ALA A 199 -22.39 12.18 0.39
C ALA A 199 -23.81 12.60 0.84
N ALA A 200 -24.67 12.97 -0.09
CA ALA A 200 -26.08 13.28 0.21
C ALA A 200 -26.85 12.07 0.76
N LYS A 201 -26.60 10.86 0.26
CA LYS A 201 -27.20 9.63 0.82
C LYS A 201 -26.74 9.39 2.27
N PHE A 202 -25.44 9.60 2.55
CA PHE A 202 -24.92 9.49 3.92
C PHE A 202 -25.53 10.54 4.84
N ASP A 203 -25.59 11.80 4.43
CA ASP A 203 -26.22 12.88 5.21
C ASP A 203 -27.69 12.58 5.51
N ALA A 204 -28.43 12.03 4.56
CA ALA A 204 -29.82 11.60 4.76
C ALA A 204 -29.94 10.45 5.78
N LEU A 205 -29.04 9.46 5.71
CA LEU A 205 -28.99 8.34 6.66
C LEU A 205 -28.83 8.82 8.11
N VAL A 206 -27.96 9.81 8.34
CA VAL A 206 -27.64 10.30 9.69
C VAL A 206 -28.46 11.51 10.13
N ALA A 207 -29.39 12.01 9.32
CA ALA A 207 -30.15 13.24 9.57
C ALA A 207 -30.88 13.28 10.92
N SER A 208 -31.43 12.13 11.35
CA SER A 208 -32.11 11.99 12.65
C SER A 208 -31.20 12.20 13.87
N ARG A 209 -29.87 12.07 13.70
CA ARG A 209 -28.87 12.23 14.75
C ARG A 209 -28.56 13.69 15.08
N LYS A 210 -28.94 14.65 14.21
CA LYS A 210 -28.77 16.11 14.40
C LYS A 210 -27.32 16.49 14.75
N LEU A 211 -26.35 16.01 13.96
CA LEU A 211 -24.90 16.09 14.30
C LEU A 211 -24.33 17.52 14.24
N GLY A 212 -25.03 18.48 13.63
CA GLY A 212 -24.56 19.87 13.52
C GLY A 212 -23.57 20.12 12.38
N TRP A 213 -23.22 19.10 11.60
CA TRP A 213 -22.36 19.15 10.42
C TRP A 213 -22.92 18.22 9.32
N ARG A 214 -22.51 18.45 8.08
CA ARG A 214 -22.68 17.53 6.95
C ARG A 214 -21.33 16.90 6.61
N LEU A 215 -21.35 15.75 5.96
CA LEU A 215 -20.12 15.02 5.63
C LEU A 215 -19.10 15.90 4.90
N ARG A 216 -19.55 16.65 3.89
CA ARG A 216 -18.68 17.54 3.11
C ARG A 216 -18.03 18.68 3.92
N ASP A 217 -18.66 19.10 5.03
CA ASP A 217 -18.14 20.19 5.87
C ASP A 217 -16.93 19.75 6.69
N ILE A 218 -16.81 18.47 6.99
CA ILE A 218 -15.74 17.90 7.82
C ILE A 218 -14.63 17.22 7.00
N LEU A 219 -14.87 16.91 5.71
CA LEU A 219 -13.88 16.29 4.85
C LEU A 219 -12.86 17.32 4.30
N PRO A 220 -11.60 16.92 4.04
CA PRO A 220 -10.59 17.81 3.48
C PRO A 220 -10.89 18.20 2.03
N ARG A 221 -10.24 19.27 1.55
CA ARG A 221 -10.21 19.64 0.14
C ARG A 221 -9.39 18.63 -0.65
N VAL A 222 -9.94 18.05 -1.71
CA VAL A 222 -9.28 17.09 -2.57
C VAL A 222 -8.45 17.79 -3.63
N LEU A 223 -7.24 17.32 -3.87
CA LEU A 223 -6.31 17.85 -4.87
C LEU A 223 -5.67 16.69 -5.66
N GLY A 224 -5.62 16.83 -6.98
CA GLY A 224 -4.85 15.91 -7.83
C GLY A 224 -3.35 16.16 -7.75
N ALA A 225 -2.55 15.16 -8.12
CA ALA A 225 -1.10 15.29 -8.22
C ALA A 225 -0.67 16.50 -9.06
N GLY A 226 0.45 17.12 -8.70
CA GLY A 226 0.98 18.32 -9.37
C GLY A 226 0.38 19.65 -8.90
N ARG A 227 -0.67 19.63 -8.07
CA ARG A 227 -1.25 20.85 -7.48
C ARG A 227 -0.52 21.21 -6.19
N PRO A 228 -0.29 22.51 -5.89
CA PRO A 228 0.25 22.90 -4.60
C PRO A 228 -0.81 22.77 -3.50
N ALA A 229 -0.40 22.28 -2.33
CA ALA A 229 -1.27 22.07 -1.17
C ALA A 229 -0.87 22.93 0.05
N GLY A 230 -0.17 24.01 -0.16
CA GLY A 230 0.31 24.90 0.88
C GLY A 230 1.84 24.97 0.94
N ALA A 231 2.36 25.61 1.96
CA ALA A 231 3.78 25.73 2.20
C ALA A 231 4.12 25.45 3.68
N LEU A 232 5.32 24.96 3.93
CA LEU A 232 5.83 24.68 5.26
C LEU A 232 5.80 25.95 6.12
N SER A 233 5.01 25.94 7.18
CA SER A 233 4.91 27.05 8.13
C SER A 233 6.17 27.13 9.03
N ALA A 234 6.36 28.22 9.72
CA ALA A 234 7.46 28.34 10.68
C ALA A 234 7.34 27.34 11.86
N GLU A 235 6.12 27.03 12.26
CA GLU A 235 5.84 26.00 13.28
C GLU A 235 6.06 24.60 12.70
N GLY A 236 5.59 24.36 11.48
CA GLY A 236 5.80 23.10 10.76
C GLY A 236 7.29 22.79 10.57
N ALA A 237 8.09 23.79 10.21
CA ALA A 237 9.53 23.63 10.07
C ALA A 237 10.20 23.15 11.38
N LYS A 238 9.77 23.67 12.54
CA LYS A 238 10.25 23.22 13.86
C LYS A 238 9.80 21.81 14.23
N LEU A 239 8.63 21.38 13.74
CA LEU A 239 8.18 19.98 13.93
C LEU A 239 9.04 19.00 13.13
N VAL A 240 9.46 19.37 11.91
CA VAL A 240 10.35 18.56 11.09
C VAL A 240 11.78 18.60 11.63
N ASP A 241 12.28 19.81 11.88
CA ASP A 241 13.65 20.07 12.35
C ASP A 241 13.66 20.92 13.63
N PRO A 242 13.68 20.30 14.80
CA PRO A 242 13.77 21.02 16.08
C PRO A 242 15.05 21.84 16.24
N THR A 243 16.09 21.61 15.43
CA THR A 243 17.33 22.40 15.46
C THR A 243 17.13 23.81 14.85
N GLY A 244 16.03 24.00 14.11
CA GLY A 244 15.67 25.27 13.47
C GLY A 244 16.48 25.63 12.24
N LYS A 245 17.21 24.68 11.65
CA LYS A 245 18.02 24.92 10.44
C LYS A 245 17.18 24.83 9.16
N LEU A 246 16.13 24.00 9.16
CA LEU A 246 15.20 23.93 8.03
C LEU A 246 14.33 25.18 7.99
N GLY A 247 14.43 25.94 6.90
CA GLY A 247 13.64 27.16 6.70
C GLY A 247 12.18 26.90 6.32
N PRO A 248 11.26 27.80 6.69
CA PRO A 248 9.85 27.75 6.26
C PRO A 248 9.70 28.17 4.78
N GLY A 249 8.45 28.11 4.28
CA GLY A 249 8.09 28.55 2.92
C GLY A 249 8.39 27.51 1.82
N ILE A 250 8.75 26.28 2.17
CA ILE A 250 8.92 25.17 1.24
C ILE A 250 7.53 24.75 0.75
N PRO A 251 7.26 24.70 -0.58
CA PRO A 251 5.98 24.25 -1.09
C PRO A 251 5.75 22.77 -0.83
N LEU A 252 4.52 22.40 -0.43
CA LEU A 252 4.11 21.02 -0.26
C LEU A 252 3.13 20.60 -1.37
N CYS A 253 3.34 19.39 -1.90
CA CYS A 253 2.34 18.72 -2.73
C CYS A 253 1.24 18.09 -1.85
N PRO A 254 0.08 17.68 -2.42
CA PRO A 254 -0.98 17.03 -1.67
C PRO A 254 -0.46 15.77 -0.96
N PRO A 255 -0.82 15.57 0.32
CA PRO A 255 -0.44 14.35 1.04
C PRO A 255 -1.14 13.13 0.43
N GLU A 256 -0.40 12.02 0.29
CA GLU A 256 -0.90 10.81 -0.34
C GLU A 256 -0.77 9.57 0.57
N GLY A 257 -1.52 8.52 0.24
CA GLY A 257 -1.40 7.21 0.86
C GLY A 257 -0.23 6.39 0.31
N ASP A 258 0.25 5.45 1.11
CA ASP A 258 1.31 4.51 0.74
C ASP A 258 0.98 3.68 -0.52
N ALA A 259 -0.30 3.37 -0.74
CA ALA A 259 -0.76 2.70 -1.96
C ALA A 259 -0.50 3.55 -3.22
N GLY A 260 -0.89 4.82 -3.22
CA GLY A 260 -0.68 5.75 -4.34
C GLY A 260 0.79 6.03 -4.59
N THR A 261 1.58 6.28 -3.53
CA THR A 261 3.03 6.50 -3.66
C THR A 261 3.77 5.24 -4.09
N GLY A 262 3.29 4.04 -3.71
CA GLY A 262 3.80 2.76 -4.20
C GLY A 262 3.56 2.58 -5.71
N MET A 263 2.39 2.99 -6.23
CA MET A 263 2.10 2.99 -7.67
C MET A 263 3.03 3.96 -8.42
N VAL A 264 3.31 5.13 -7.85
CA VAL A 264 4.28 6.08 -8.41
C VAL A 264 5.69 5.49 -8.42
N ALA A 265 6.13 4.90 -7.30
CA ALA A 265 7.45 4.29 -7.17
C ALA A 265 7.68 3.15 -8.16
N THR A 266 6.63 2.48 -8.57
CA THR A 266 6.68 1.40 -9.57
C THR A 266 6.32 1.87 -10.98
N ASN A 267 5.98 3.15 -11.18
CA ASN A 267 5.46 3.71 -12.43
C ASN A 267 4.22 2.96 -12.96
N ALA A 268 3.33 2.50 -12.07
CA ALA A 268 2.15 1.71 -12.39
C ALA A 268 0.86 2.55 -12.28
N VAL A 269 0.81 3.70 -12.96
CA VAL A 269 -0.31 4.67 -12.90
C VAL A 269 -1.11 4.76 -14.20
N ARG A 270 -0.69 4.07 -15.27
CA ARG A 270 -1.42 4.03 -16.54
C ARG A 270 -2.54 2.99 -16.51
N PRO A 271 -3.69 3.26 -17.20
CA PRO A 271 -4.68 2.23 -17.44
C PRO A 271 -4.05 0.96 -18.06
N ARG A 272 -4.62 -0.20 -17.73
CA ARG A 272 -4.16 -1.55 -18.11
C ARG A 272 -2.82 -1.96 -17.51
N SER A 273 -2.21 -1.13 -16.67
CA SER A 273 -1.05 -1.51 -15.87
C SER A 273 -1.44 -1.68 -14.41
N GLY A 274 -0.57 -2.33 -13.65
CA GLY A 274 -0.74 -2.44 -12.22
C GLY A 274 0.56 -2.73 -11.51
N ASN A 275 0.51 -2.65 -10.18
CA ASN A 275 1.59 -3.14 -9.34
C ASN A 275 1.11 -4.25 -8.41
N VAL A 276 2.03 -5.13 -8.06
CA VAL A 276 1.82 -6.15 -7.01
C VAL A 276 2.88 -5.98 -5.95
N SER A 277 2.42 -5.65 -4.75
CA SER A 277 3.23 -5.75 -3.53
C SER A 277 3.06 -7.14 -2.94
N ALA A 278 4.11 -7.96 -2.97
CA ALA A 278 4.07 -9.33 -2.47
C ALA A 278 5.10 -9.56 -1.35
N GLY A 279 4.57 -9.77 -0.16
CA GLY A 279 5.31 -10.05 1.07
C GLY A 279 4.45 -10.92 1.99
N THR A 280 4.35 -10.59 3.28
CA THR A 280 3.47 -11.25 4.26
C THR A 280 2.02 -11.33 3.77
N SER A 281 1.54 -10.26 3.13
CA SER A 281 0.29 -10.19 2.37
C SER A 281 0.59 -9.86 0.91
N VAL A 282 -0.41 -9.99 0.03
CA VAL A 282 -0.29 -9.66 -1.40
C VAL A 282 -1.37 -8.66 -1.79
N PHE A 283 -0.95 -7.54 -2.38
CA PHE A 283 -1.84 -6.51 -2.92
C PHE A 283 -1.59 -6.40 -4.42
N ALA A 284 -2.62 -6.62 -5.22
CA ALA A 284 -2.61 -6.35 -6.64
C ALA A 284 -3.48 -5.12 -6.92
N MET A 285 -2.88 -4.06 -7.44
CA MET A 285 -3.54 -2.80 -7.75
C MET A 285 -3.52 -2.59 -9.26
N ILE A 286 -4.69 -2.56 -9.89
CA ILE A 286 -4.85 -2.47 -11.34
C ILE A 286 -5.53 -1.16 -11.69
N VAL A 287 -4.89 -0.35 -12.53
CA VAL A 287 -5.47 0.89 -13.04
C VAL A 287 -6.49 0.56 -14.12
N LEU A 288 -7.73 0.93 -13.85
CA LEU A 288 -8.87 0.64 -14.72
C LEU A 288 -9.03 1.70 -15.81
N GLU A 289 -9.56 1.28 -16.96
CA GLU A 289 -9.98 2.21 -18.03
C GLU A 289 -11.35 2.85 -17.72
N LYS A 290 -12.19 2.15 -16.97
CA LYS A 290 -13.54 2.56 -16.56
C LYS A 290 -13.89 1.92 -15.22
N SER A 291 -14.89 2.47 -14.53
CA SER A 291 -15.44 1.87 -13.31
C SER A 291 -15.96 0.45 -13.57
N LEU A 292 -15.97 -0.38 -12.53
CA LEU A 292 -16.56 -1.73 -12.57
C LEU A 292 -18.07 -1.64 -12.83
N SER A 293 -18.64 -2.67 -13.41
CA SER A 293 -20.07 -2.73 -13.77
C SER A 293 -20.99 -2.86 -12.57
N ARG A 294 -20.46 -3.40 -11.46
CA ARG A 294 -21.19 -3.62 -10.19
C ARG A 294 -20.24 -3.62 -9.01
N VAL A 295 -20.79 -3.59 -7.81
CA VAL A 295 -20.04 -3.74 -6.56
C VAL A 295 -19.55 -5.19 -6.41
N HIS A 296 -18.30 -5.33 -6.05
CA HIS A 296 -17.66 -6.58 -5.61
C HIS A 296 -17.03 -6.31 -4.24
N GLU A 297 -17.53 -6.95 -3.21
CA GLU A 297 -17.05 -6.74 -1.83
C GLU A 297 -15.60 -7.23 -1.63
N GLU A 298 -15.15 -8.14 -2.52
CA GLU A 298 -13.78 -8.67 -2.52
C GLU A 298 -12.76 -7.70 -3.16
N ILE A 299 -13.23 -6.62 -3.80
CA ILE A 299 -12.40 -5.67 -4.54
C ILE A 299 -12.59 -4.27 -3.97
N ASP A 300 -11.52 -3.69 -3.49
CA ASP A 300 -11.54 -2.28 -3.07
C ASP A 300 -11.32 -1.38 -4.29
N ILE A 301 -12.05 -0.28 -4.35
CA ILE A 301 -11.88 0.73 -5.38
C ILE A 301 -11.27 1.98 -4.76
N VAL A 302 -10.10 2.34 -5.21
CA VAL A 302 -9.40 3.58 -4.90
C VAL A 302 -9.04 4.31 -6.20
N VAL A 303 -8.24 5.37 -6.16
CA VAL A 303 -7.76 6.04 -7.36
C VAL A 303 -6.25 6.27 -7.31
N THR A 304 -5.63 6.46 -8.48
CA THR A 304 -4.24 6.91 -8.58
C THR A 304 -4.10 8.35 -8.09
N PRO A 305 -2.88 8.86 -7.79
CA PRO A 305 -2.68 10.25 -7.42
C PRO A 305 -3.13 11.28 -8.47
N ASP A 306 -3.34 10.87 -9.72
CA ASP A 306 -3.93 11.69 -10.79
C ASP A 306 -5.42 11.37 -11.08
N GLY A 307 -6.07 10.58 -10.21
CA GLY A 307 -7.52 10.37 -10.20
C GLY A 307 -8.05 9.25 -11.09
N LYS A 308 -7.21 8.35 -11.62
CA LYS A 308 -7.69 7.19 -12.38
C LYS A 308 -8.19 6.09 -11.44
N PRO A 309 -9.31 5.41 -11.76
CA PRO A 309 -9.83 4.34 -10.91
C PRO A 309 -8.86 3.17 -10.83
N VAL A 310 -8.73 2.60 -9.65
CA VAL A 310 -7.87 1.47 -9.35
C VAL A 310 -8.67 0.42 -8.62
N ALA A 311 -8.64 -0.81 -9.13
CA ALA A 311 -9.15 -1.98 -8.41
C ALA A 311 -8.02 -2.65 -7.63
N MET A 312 -8.23 -2.87 -6.35
CA MET A 312 -7.27 -3.54 -5.48
C MET A 312 -7.83 -4.89 -5.03
N ALA A 313 -7.13 -5.97 -5.40
CA ALA A 313 -7.33 -7.30 -4.84
C ALA A 313 -6.32 -7.51 -3.72
N HIS A 314 -6.80 -7.68 -2.50
CA HIS A 314 -5.97 -7.89 -1.32
C HIS A 314 -6.08 -9.33 -0.83
N SER A 315 -4.96 -9.99 -0.61
CA SER A 315 -4.83 -11.29 0.04
C SER A 315 -4.07 -11.13 1.36
N ASN A 316 -4.63 -11.65 2.44
CA ASN A 316 -4.00 -11.61 3.77
C ASN A 316 -2.80 -12.56 3.86
N ASN A 317 -2.84 -13.66 3.11
CA ASN A 317 -1.88 -14.76 3.21
C ASN A 317 -0.96 -14.76 1.98
N GLY A 318 0.20 -14.13 2.12
CA GLY A 318 1.27 -14.14 1.12
C GLY A 318 2.36 -15.17 1.47
N SER A 319 3.56 -14.68 1.81
CA SER A 319 4.75 -15.52 2.00
C SER A 319 4.93 -16.10 3.41
N SER A 320 4.08 -15.80 4.39
CA SER A 320 4.32 -16.18 5.79
C SER A 320 4.49 -17.69 6.01
N ASP A 321 3.68 -18.50 5.32
CA ASP A 321 3.82 -19.96 5.40
C ASP A 321 5.07 -20.45 4.68
N LEU A 322 5.39 -19.90 3.50
CA LEU A 322 6.65 -20.16 2.81
C LEU A 322 7.86 -19.82 3.70
N ASP A 323 7.83 -18.67 4.38
CA ASP A 323 8.90 -18.25 5.28
C ASP A 323 9.11 -19.25 6.43
N ALA A 324 8.02 -19.78 7.00
CA ALA A 324 8.08 -20.82 8.05
C ALA A 324 8.74 -22.10 7.52
N TRP A 325 8.44 -22.53 6.31
CA TRP A 325 9.06 -23.70 5.69
C TRP A 325 10.52 -23.48 5.37
N ILE A 326 10.92 -22.31 4.84
CA ILE A 326 12.32 -21.96 4.59
C ILE A 326 13.12 -21.98 5.90
N LEU A 327 12.57 -21.43 6.99
CA LEU A 327 13.19 -21.48 8.31
C LEU A 327 13.36 -22.92 8.81
N LEU A 328 12.36 -23.78 8.62
CA LEU A 328 12.46 -25.20 8.97
C LEU A 328 13.57 -25.92 8.18
N LEU A 329 13.66 -25.67 6.86
CA LEU A 329 14.72 -26.22 6.02
C LEU A 329 16.11 -25.74 6.48
N GLY A 330 16.22 -24.48 6.93
CA GLY A 330 17.45 -23.97 7.55
C GLY A 330 17.81 -24.70 8.86
N GLN A 331 16.82 -25.06 9.68
CA GLN A 331 17.05 -25.86 10.88
C GLN A 331 17.53 -27.28 10.52
N VAL A 332 16.98 -27.89 9.47
CA VAL A 332 17.46 -29.19 8.95
C VAL A 332 18.90 -29.10 8.47
N ALA A 333 19.24 -28.07 7.68
CA ALA A 333 20.60 -27.83 7.23
C ALA A 333 21.58 -27.69 8.41
N LYS A 334 21.21 -26.93 9.43
CA LYS A 334 22.01 -26.74 10.66
C LYS A 334 22.17 -28.06 11.43
N ALA A 335 21.13 -28.89 11.54
CA ALA A 335 21.20 -30.19 12.18
C ALA A 335 22.16 -31.17 11.45
N LEU A 336 22.34 -30.98 10.13
CA LEU A 336 23.28 -31.71 9.29
C LEU A 336 24.70 -31.08 9.26
N GLY A 337 24.97 -30.05 10.07
CA GLY A 337 26.27 -29.38 10.17
C GLY A 337 26.49 -28.26 9.17
N HIS A 338 25.46 -27.81 8.45
CA HIS A 338 25.53 -26.71 7.47
C HIS A 338 24.82 -25.46 8.01
N GLU A 339 25.58 -24.58 8.66
CA GLU A 339 25.01 -23.29 9.09
C GLU A 339 24.90 -22.33 7.88
N THR A 340 23.70 -21.90 7.57
CA THR A 340 23.41 -21.07 6.39
C THR A 340 22.61 -19.84 6.83
N ARG A 341 22.93 -18.66 6.29
CA ARG A 341 22.15 -17.44 6.54
C ARG A 341 20.80 -17.52 5.85
N LEU A 342 19.83 -16.80 6.41
CA LEU A 342 18.46 -16.82 5.90
C LEU A 342 18.38 -16.36 4.43
N GLU A 343 19.10 -15.29 4.08
CA GLU A 343 19.15 -14.77 2.71
C GLU A 343 19.67 -15.82 1.73
N GLU A 344 20.69 -16.55 2.10
CA GLU A 344 21.30 -17.61 1.29
C GLU A 344 20.35 -18.80 1.09
N LEU A 345 19.50 -19.09 2.09
CA LEU A 345 18.44 -20.11 1.94
C LEU A 345 17.45 -19.71 0.87
N TYR A 346 16.97 -18.46 0.89
CA TYR A 346 16.07 -17.95 -0.15
C TYR A 346 16.73 -18.00 -1.53
N GLU A 347 17.97 -17.53 -1.65
CA GLU A 347 18.71 -17.50 -2.91
C GLU A 347 18.93 -18.89 -3.51
N LYS A 348 19.10 -19.93 -2.67
CA LYS A 348 19.36 -21.30 -3.13
C LYS A 348 18.10 -22.14 -3.31
N ILE A 349 17.07 -21.94 -2.46
CA ILE A 349 15.88 -22.79 -2.43
C ILE A 349 14.82 -22.29 -3.41
N LEU A 350 14.51 -21.00 -3.44
CA LEU A 350 13.44 -20.51 -4.32
C LEU A 350 13.65 -20.82 -5.82
N PRO A 351 14.86 -20.69 -6.40
CA PRO A 351 15.08 -21.03 -7.80
C PRO A 351 14.80 -22.50 -8.14
N ARG A 352 14.85 -23.42 -7.16
CA ARG A 352 14.51 -24.83 -7.38
C ARG A 352 13.08 -25.00 -7.92
N ALA A 353 12.16 -24.10 -7.57
CA ALA A 353 10.81 -24.12 -8.11
C ALA A 353 10.75 -24.11 -9.65
N LEU A 354 11.75 -23.53 -10.32
CA LEU A 354 11.79 -23.45 -11.78
C LEU A 354 12.08 -24.81 -12.44
N GLU A 355 12.63 -25.75 -11.71
CA GLU A 355 12.96 -27.11 -12.14
C GLU A 355 11.79 -28.09 -11.88
N GLY A 356 10.77 -27.66 -11.11
CA GLY A 356 9.60 -28.47 -10.81
C GLY A 356 8.64 -28.66 -11.98
N ASP A 357 7.77 -29.66 -11.87
CA ASP A 357 6.67 -29.86 -12.82
C ASP A 357 5.78 -28.60 -12.88
N PRO A 358 5.23 -28.26 -14.05
CA PRO A 358 4.46 -27.01 -14.21
C PRO A 358 3.30 -26.83 -13.22
N ASP A 359 2.64 -27.92 -12.85
CA ASP A 359 1.51 -27.96 -11.89
C ASP A 359 1.95 -28.27 -10.45
N ALA A 360 3.26 -28.18 -10.12
CA ALA A 360 3.86 -28.61 -8.86
C ALA A 360 3.70 -30.12 -8.57
N GLY A 361 3.71 -30.96 -9.61
CA GLY A 361 3.72 -32.41 -9.49
C GLY A 361 2.50 -33.02 -8.79
N GLY A 362 1.34 -32.39 -8.90
CA GLY A 362 0.11 -32.85 -8.24
C GLY A 362 0.02 -32.52 -6.74
N LEU A 363 1.00 -31.81 -6.18
CA LEU A 363 0.99 -31.37 -4.77
C LEU A 363 -0.04 -30.24 -4.54
N LEU A 364 -0.51 -30.10 -3.31
CA LEU A 364 -1.40 -29.03 -2.88
C LEU A 364 -0.84 -28.39 -1.61
N SER A 365 -0.74 -27.07 -1.61
CA SER A 365 -0.53 -26.26 -0.42
C SER A 365 -1.65 -25.23 -0.30
N ILE A 366 -2.08 -24.98 0.92
CA ILE A 366 -2.98 -23.89 1.33
C ILE A 366 -2.25 -23.15 2.43
N ASN A 367 -1.91 -21.89 2.19
CA ASN A 367 -1.03 -21.09 3.03
C ASN A 367 -1.77 -20.18 4.02
N TYR A 368 -3.00 -20.50 4.38
CA TYR A 368 -3.83 -19.66 5.23
C TYR A 368 -3.39 -19.74 6.69
N VAL A 369 -2.51 -18.84 7.12
CA VAL A 369 -2.12 -18.67 8.53
C VAL A 369 -3.11 -17.76 9.28
N SER A 370 -3.98 -17.06 8.57
CA SER A 370 -5.03 -16.18 9.08
C SER A 370 -6.28 -16.27 8.19
N GLY A 371 -7.32 -15.53 8.55
CA GLY A 371 -8.49 -15.40 7.69
C GLY A 371 -8.15 -14.85 6.30
N GLU A 372 -8.94 -15.27 5.29
CA GLU A 372 -8.79 -14.84 3.90
C GLU A 372 -10.15 -14.44 3.32
N HIS A 373 -10.42 -13.14 3.32
CA HIS A 373 -11.74 -12.60 2.97
C HIS A 373 -12.14 -12.88 1.52
N VAL A 374 -11.18 -12.89 0.59
CA VAL A 374 -11.43 -13.17 -0.85
C VAL A 374 -12.03 -14.54 -1.06
N THR A 375 -11.75 -15.49 -0.17
CA THR A 375 -12.27 -16.86 -0.21
C THR A 375 -13.24 -17.20 0.93
N GLY A 376 -13.61 -16.18 1.74
CA GLY A 376 -14.61 -16.28 2.79
C GLY A 376 -14.17 -17.05 4.04
N PHE A 377 -12.90 -16.93 4.42
CA PHE A 377 -12.35 -17.50 5.65
C PHE A 377 -12.14 -16.42 6.71
N THR A 378 -12.58 -16.66 7.93
CA THR A 378 -12.31 -15.83 9.12
C THR A 378 -11.04 -16.25 9.85
N GLU A 379 -10.63 -17.50 9.70
CA GLU A 379 -9.42 -18.11 10.26
C GLU A 379 -8.79 -19.03 9.21
N GLY A 380 -7.53 -19.43 9.43
CA GLY A 380 -6.84 -20.38 8.57
C GLY A 380 -6.05 -21.41 9.35
N ARG A 381 -5.75 -22.52 8.69
CA ARG A 381 -4.87 -23.61 9.15
C ARG A 381 -4.00 -24.03 7.97
N PRO A 382 -2.73 -23.61 7.89
CA PRO A 382 -1.88 -23.98 6.76
C PRO A 382 -1.83 -25.50 6.55
N LEU A 383 -2.09 -25.93 5.32
CA LEU A 383 -2.16 -27.34 4.96
C LEU A 383 -1.22 -27.69 3.82
N PHE A 384 -0.55 -28.82 3.94
CA PHE A 384 0.14 -29.46 2.83
C PHE A 384 -0.44 -30.85 2.59
N VAL A 385 -0.95 -31.07 1.38
CA VAL A 385 -1.64 -32.32 1.00
C VAL A 385 -0.99 -32.90 -0.24
N ARG A 386 -0.81 -34.21 -0.25
CA ARG A 386 -0.32 -34.96 -1.39
C ARG A 386 -1.11 -36.25 -1.61
N ASN A 387 -1.34 -36.58 -2.87
CA ASN A 387 -1.89 -37.86 -3.26
C ASN A 387 -0.77 -38.89 -3.35
N GLN A 388 -1.17 -40.17 -3.46
CA GLN A 388 -0.24 -41.30 -3.55
C GLN A 388 0.68 -41.20 -4.79
N ASP A 389 0.18 -40.66 -5.90
CA ASP A 389 0.87 -40.47 -7.18
C ASP A 389 1.54 -39.08 -7.29
N GLY A 390 1.41 -38.23 -6.27
CA GLY A 390 2.03 -36.91 -6.24
C GLY A 390 3.55 -36.98 -6.24
N LYS A 391 4.20 -36.25 -7.13
CA LYS A 391 5.66 -36.22 -7.26
C LYS A 391 6.28 -35.32 -6.18
N PHE A 392 6.53 -35.90 -5.01
CA PHE A 392 7.07 -35.20 -3.86
C PHE A 392 8.60 -35.02 -3.99
N SER A 393 9.03 -33.90 -4.51
CA SER A 393 10.43 -33.46 -4.59
C SER A 393 10.56 -32.03 -4.03
N LEU A 394 11.79 -31.59 -3.77
CA LEU A 394 12.06 -30.22 -3.30
C LEU A 394 11.55 -29.18 -4.31
N GLU A 395 11.77 -29.40 -5.59
CA GLU A 395 11.39 -28.53 -6.68
C GLU A 395 9.87 -28.30 -6.74
N ASN A 396 9.12 -29.42 -6.70
CA ASN A 396 7.65 -29.39 -6.68
C ASN A 396 7.10 -28.81 -5.38
N PHE A 397 7.73 -29.13 -4.25
CA PHE A 397 7.36 -28.57 -2.95
C PHE A 397 7.48 -27.03 -2.95
N VAL A 398 8.64 -26.51 -3.33
CA VAL A 398 8.88 -25.05 -3.35
C VAL A 398 7.95 -24.36 -4.35
N ARG A 399 7.70 -24.99 -5.51
CA ARG A 399 6.75 -24.47 -6.50
C ARG A 399 5.32 -24.42 -5.96
N ALA A 400 4.89 -25.46 -5.23
CA ALA A 400 3.58 -25.47 -4.58
C ALA A 400 3.43 -24.36 -3.54
N MET A 401 4.46 -24.10 -2.74
CA MET A 401 4.47 -23.00 -1.75
C MET A 401 4.35 -21.62 -2.43
N LEU A 402 5.15 -21.38 -3.48
CA LEU A 402 5.09 -20.13 -4.24
C LEU A 402 3.74 -19.94 -4.92
N PHE A 403 3.18 -20.98 -5.52
CA PHE A 403 1.87 -20.91 -6.15
C PHE A 403 0.74 -20.67 -5.13
N SER A 404 0.80 -21.32 -3.98
CA SER A 404 -0.16 -21.14 -2.88
C SER A 404 -0.22 -19.67 -2.44
N SER A 405 0.95 -19.02 -2.31
CA SER A 405 1.04 -17.59 -1.94
C SER A 405 0.33 -16.64 -2.93
N LEU A 406 0.00 -17.12 -4.14
CA LEU A 406 -0.63 -16.33 -5.19
C LEU A 406 -2.11 -16.66 -5.41
N CYS A 407 -2.62 -17.76 -4.84
CA CYS A 407 -3.96 -18.27 -5.16
C CYS A 407 -5.09 -17.34 -4.71
N ALA A 408 -5.01 -16.78 -3.51
CA ALA A 408 -6.04 -15.86 -3.02
C ALA A 408 -6.07 -14.57 -3.85
N MET A 409 -4.90 -13.97 -4.13
CA MET A 409 -4.78 -12.83 -5.04
C MET A 409 -5.34 -13.16 -6.42
N ARG A 410 -5.03 -14.33 -6.98
CA ARG A 410 -5.57 -14.78 -8.29
C ARG A 410 -7.10 -14.88 -8.26
N SER A 411 -7.70 -15.32 -7.14
CA SER A 411 -9.17 -15.34 -6.99
C SER A 411 -9.78 -13.95 -7.14
N GLY A 412 -9.18 -12.94 -6.50
CA GLY A 412 -9.58 -11.53 -6.68
C GLY A 412 -9.37 -11.04 -8.11
N MET A 413 -8.22 -11.36 -8.72
CA MET A 413 -7.92 -10.98 -10.11
C MET A 413 -8.88 -11.60 -11.13
N ASN A 414 -9.39 -12.80 -10.88
CA ASN A 414 -10.40 -13.41 -11.76
C ASN A 414 -11.72 -12.61 -11.77
N ILE A 415 -12.07 -11.94 -10.67
CA ILE A 415 -13.23 -11.03 -10.66
C ILE A 415 -13.02 -9.93 -11.70
N LEU A 416 -11.84 -9.34 -11.73
CA LEU A 416 -11.52 -8.26 -12.66
C LEU A 416 -11.47 -8.76 -14.12
N THR A 417 -10.73 -9.83 -14.37
CA THR A 417 -10.48 -10.30 -15.74
C THR A 417 -11.62 -11.09 -16.35
N GLU A 418 -12.30 -11.95 -15.57
CA GLU A 418 -13.32 -12.86 -16.09
C GLU A 418 -14.74 -12.29 -15.94
N LYS A 419 -15.05 -11.57 -14.83
CA LYS A 419 -16.39 -11.03 -14.61
C LYS A 419 -16.56 -9.61 -15.15
N GLU A 420 -15.52 -8.77 -15.05
CA GLU A 420 -15.55 -7.37 -15.44
C GLU A 420 -14.84 -7.09 -16.80
N GLY A 421 -14.14 -8.08 -17.35
CA GLY A 421 -13.43 -7.96 -18.63
C GLY A 421 -12.28 -6.94 -18.61
N VAL A 422 -11.67 -6.72 -17.43
CA VAL A 422 -10.53 -5.82 -17.29
C VAL A 422 -9.33 -6.38 -18.04
N VAL A 423 -8.75 -5.57 -18.92
CA VAL A 423 -7.53 -5.92 -19.65
C VAL A 423 -6.32 -5.44 -18.85
N ILE A 424 -5.33 -6.33 -18.68
CA ILE A 424 -4.07 -6.03 -18.01
C ILE A 424 -2.94 -6.32 -19.00
N GLU A 425 -2.08 -5.35 -19.28
CA GLU A 425 -0.99 -5.48 -20.23
C GLU A 425 0.35 -5.80 -19.54
N GLU A 426 0.57 -5.26 -18.34
CA GLU A 426 1.77 -5.55 -17.55
C GLU A 426 1.53 -5.34 -16.06
N ILE A 427 2.34 -6.04 -15.26
CA ILE A 427 2.41 -5.90 -13.81
C ILE A 427 3.82 -5.54 -13.38
N ARG A 428 3.93 -4.66 -12.40
CA ARG A 428 5.20 -4.29 -11.77
C ARG A 428 5.24 -4.81 -10.35
N GLY A 429 6.17 -5.75 -10.12
CA GLY A 429 6.29 -6.44 -8.85
C GLY A 429 7.26 -5.75 -7.89
N HIS A 430 6.95 -5.79 -6.60
CA HIS A 430 7.87 -5.44 -5.53
C HIS A 430 7.57 -6.23 -4.25
N GLY A 431 8.49 -6.17 -3.29
CA GLY A 431 8.37 -6.90 -2.02
C GLY A 431 9.21 -8.17 -1.94
N GLY A 432 9.12 -8.86 -0.80
CA GLY A 432 9.98 -10.00 -0.44
C GLY A 432 9.89 -11.18 -1.41
N PHE A 433 8.72 -11.43 -1.96
CA PHE A 433 8.47 -12.50 -2.93
C PHE A 433 9.38 -12.43 -4.18
N PHE A 434 9.81 -11.23 -4.55
CA PHE A 434 10.66 -11.00 -5.72
C PHE A 434 12.16 -11.03 -5.41
N LYS A 435 12.59 -11.21 -4.17
CA LYS A 435 14.01 -11.25 -3.78
C LYS A 435 14.76 -12.49 -4.30
N GLY A 436 14.04 -13.55 -4.66
CA GLY A 436 14.58 -14.76 -5.28
C GLY A 436 14.96 -14.62 -6.77
N GLY A 437 15.26 -13.42 -7.25
CA GLY A 437 15.62 -13.17 -8.64
C GLY A 437 14.42 -13.36 -9.59
N GLU A 438 14.66 -13.96 -10.77
CA GLU A 438 13.64 -14.17 -11.81
C GLU A 438 12.52 -15.14 -11.37
N THR A 439 12.75 -15.95 -10.32
CA THR A 439 11.77 -16.96 -9.86
C THR A 439 10.43 -16.32 -9.51
N GLY A 440 10.42 -15.28 -8.68
CA GLY A 440 9.19 -14.58 -8.30
C GLY A 440 8.46 -13.98 -9.50
N GLN A 441 9.20 -13.39 -10.46
CA GLN A 441 8.61 -12.84 -11.67
C GLN A 441 7.94 -13.94 -12.53
N ARG A 442 8.60 -15.09 -12.73
CA ARG A 442 8.05 -16.21 -13.50
C ARG A 442 6.81 -16.80 -12.85
N MET A 443 6.84 -17.01 -11.52
CA MET A 443 5.67 -17.53 -10.79
C MET A 443 4.50 -16.53 -10.85
N MET A 444 4.75 -15.24 -10.69
CA MET A 444 3.73 -14.20 -10.81
C MET A 444 3.20 -14.09 -12.25
N ALA A 445 4.07 -14.12 -13.26
CA ALA A 445 3.66 -14.11 -14.66
C ALA A 445 2.82 -15.34 -15.02
N ALA A 446 3.16 -16.52 -14.49
CA ALA A 446 2.35 -17.73 -14.65
C ALA A 446 0.97 -17.58 -14.00
N ALA A 447 0.92 -17.01 -12.78
CA ALA A 447 -0.33 -16.82 -12.04
C ALA A 447 -1.27 -15.81 -12.70
N LEU A 448 -0.75 -14.74 -13.28
CA LEU A 448 -1.55 -13.65 -13.84
C LEU A 448 -1.75 -13.75 -15.37
N GLY A 449 -0.90 -14.49 -16.06
CA GLY A 449 -0.93 -14.62 -17.53
C GLY A 449 -0.45 -13.36 -18.27
N VAL A 450 0.26 -12.45 -17.57
CA VAL A 450 0.76 -11.18 -18.14
C VAL A 450 2.23 -10.97 -17.83
N PRO A 451 2.95 -10.13 -18.61
CA PRO A 451 4.35 -9.80 -18.31
C PRO A 451 4.52 -9.15 -16.94
N VAL A 452 5.58 -9.53 -16.23
CA VAL A 452 5.94 -8.99 -14.92
C VAL A 452 7.34 -8.40 -14.96
N SER A 453 7.49 -7.14 -14.54
CA SER A 453 8.79 -6.46 -14.39
C SER A 453 9.01 -6.05 -12.94
N ILE A 454 10.28 -5.88 -12.55
CA ILE A 454 10.66 -5.33 -11.24
C ILE A 454 11.39 -4.01 -11.49
N PRO A 455 10.84 -2.87 -11.06
CA PRO A 455 11.56 -1.60 -11.10
C PRO A 455 12.77 -1.63 -10.16
N ALA A 456 13.91 -1.09 -10.59
CA ALA A 456 15.08 -0.92 -9.72
C ALA A 456 14.76 -0.03 -8.50
N THR A 457 13.80 0.87 -8.65
CA THR A 457 13.28 1.76 -7.61
C THR A 457 12.28 1.07 -6.66
N ALA A 458 11.93 -0.19 -6.90
CA ALA A 458 10.97 -0.92 -6.08
C ALA A 458 11.38 -1.04 -4.59
N GLY A 459 12.70 -0.96 -4.30
CA GLY A 459 13.24 -0.96 -2.94
C GLY A 459 13.19 0.40 -2.23
N GLU A 460 13.01 1.50 -2.97
CA GLU A 460 13.01 2.87 -2.40
C GLU A 460 11.74 3.17 -1.60
N GLY A 461 10.62 2.53 -1.95
CA GLY A 461 9.36 2.61 -1.22
C GLY A 461 8.56 3.90 -1.41
N GLY A 462 7.54 4.09 -0.56
CA GLY A 462 6.60 5.18 -0.67
C GLY A 462 7.20 6.56 -0.38
N ALA A 463 8.23 6.68 0.45
CA ALA A 463 8.92 7.94 0.70
C ALA A 463 9.56 8.50 -0.58
N TRP A 464 10.18 7.65 -1.39
CA TRP A 464 10.70 8.03 -2.69
C TRP A 464 9.57 8.37 -3.67
N GLY A 465 8.51 7.55 -3.74
CA GLY A 465 7.33 7.85 -4.55
C GLY A 465 6.69 9.19 -4.19
N MET A 466 6.67 9.54 -2.90
CA MET A 466 6.19 10.84 -2.43
C MET A 466 7.11 11.98 -2.85
N ALA A 467 8.43 11.79 -2.79
CA ALA A 467 9.41 12.77 -3.29
C ALA A 467 9.24 12.98 -4.81
N VAL A 468 8.93 11.92 -5.57
CA VAL A 468 8.63 12.00 -7.01
C VAL A 468 7.37 12.83 -7.28
N LEU A 469 6.30 12.67 -6.49
CA LEU A 469 5.10 13.52 -6.58
C LEU A 469 5.40 14.99 -6.25
N ALA A 470 6.24 15.23 -5.25
CA ALA A 470 6.70 16.59 -4.95
C ALA A 470 7.56 17.19 -6.07
N ALA A 471 8.43 16.38 -6.71
CA ALA A 471 9.20 16.79 -7.88
C ALA A 471 8.30 17.06 -9.10
N TYR A 472 7.23 16.26 -9.28
CA TYR A 472 6.24 16.50 -10.31
C TYR A 472 5.55 17.85 -10.13
N MET A 473 5.11 18.18 -8.91
CA MET A 473 4.55 19.49 -8.60
C MET A 473 5.58 20.63 -8.87
N ALA A 474 6.81 20.46 -8.40
CA ALA A 474 7.88 21.47 -8.57
C ALA A 474 8.29 21.69 -10.04
N SER A 475 7.95 20.76 -10.94
CA SER A 475 8.17 20.90 -12.40
C SER A 475 7.05 21.64 -13.13
N ASP A 476 6.14 22.30 -12.39
CA ASP A 476 4.91 22.95 -12.88
C ASP A 476 3.89 21.99 -13.52
N ALA A 477 4.07 20.67 -13.40
CA ALA A 477 3.19 19.62 -13.89
C ALA A 477 2.68 19.86 -15.35
N LYS A 478 3.57 20.31 -16.24
CA LYS A 478 3.23 20.65 -17.64
C LYS A 478 2.84 19.47 -18.50
N GLN A 479 3.21 18.26 -18.07
CA GLN A 479 2.88 16.98 -18.70
C GLN A 479 2.01 16.17 -17.77
N SER A 480 1.36 15.11 -18.25
CA SER A 480 0.61 14.19 -17.38
C SER A 480 1.54 13.49 -16.38
N LEU A 481 1.00 13.05 -15.22
CA LEU A 481 1.79 12.27 -14.27
C LEU A 481 2.39 11.01 -14.92
N PRO A 482 1.65 10.19 -15.69
CA PRO A 482 2.24 9.05 -16.38
C PRO A 482 3.41 9.40 -17.31
N ASP A 483 3.30 10.50 -18.09
CA ASP A 483 4.38 10.92 -19.00
C ASP A 483 5.61 11.43 -18.24
N PHE A 484 5.39 12.11 -17.10
CA PHE A 484 6.47 12.52 -16.21
C PHE A 484 7.24 11.32 -15.64
N LEU A 485 6.52 10.27 -15.23
CA LEU A 485 7.13 9.06 -14.68
C LEU A 485 7.87 8.29 -15.78
N ASP A 486 7.28 8.11 -16.95
CA ASP A 486 7.92 7.42 -18.07
C ASP A 486 9.23 8.09 -18.47
N ALA A 487 9.25 9.41 -18.55
CA ALA A 487 10.47 10.15 -18.91
C ALA A 487 11.62 9.97 -17.90
N ARG A 488 11.32 9.62 -16.64
CA ARG A 488 12.30 9.55 -15.54
C ARG A 488 12.57 8.14 -15.04
N ILE A 489 11.54 7.30 -14.97
CA ILE A 489 11.58 5.99 -14.30
C ILE A 489 11.65 4.84 -15.30
N ALA A 490 11.18 5.01 -16.55
CA ALA A 490 11.12 3.91 -17.51
C ALA A 490 12.45 3.17 -17.70
N LYS A 491 13.57 3.88 -17.63
CA LYS A 491 14.92 3.27 -17.74
C LYS A 491 15.32 2.42 -16.54
N SER A 492 14.67 2.62 -15.39
CA SER A 492 14.91 1.85 -14.16
C SER A 492 14.01 0.61 -14.06
N ILE A 493 13.06 0.45 -15.00
CA ILE A 493 12.20 -0.73 -15.03
C ILE A 493 13.00 -1.89 -15.62
N GLY A 494 13.12 -2.96 -14.83
CA GLY A 494 13.79 -4.18 -15.27
C GLY A 494 13.08 -4.82 -16.45
N LYS A 495 13.80 -5.70 -17.15
CA LYS A 495 13.26 -6.44 -18.30
C LYS A 495 12.02 -7.23 -17.87
N PRO A 496 10.88 -7.09 -18.58
CA PRO A 496 9.68 -7.86 -18.27
C PRO A 496 9.89 -9.35 -18.56
N VAL A 497 9.51 -10.20 -17.62
CA VAL A 497 9.44 -11.64 -17.78
C VAL A 497 8.05 -11.96 -18.33
N LYS A 498 7.98 -12.51 -19.52
CA LYS A 498 6.73 -12.93 -20.17
C LYS A 498 6.22 -14.23 -19.56
N PRO A 499 4.89 -14.44 -19.50
CA PRO A 499 4.33 -15.72 -19.06
C PRO A 499 4.74 -16.85 -20.00
N ASP A 500 5.27 -17.94 -19.44
CA ASP A 500 5.52 -19.18 -20.19
C ASP A 500 4.20 -19.96 -20.27
N PRO A 501 3.74 -20.37 -21.47
CA PRO A 501 2.47 -21.10 -21.62
C PRO A 501 2.39 -22.40 -20.81
N ARG A 502 3.51 -23.08 -20.56
CA ARG A 502 3.57 -24.29 -19.72
C ARG A 502 3.30 -23.95 -18.25
N ASP A 503 3.96 -22.90 -17.77
CA ASP A 503 3.81 -22.43 -16.38
C ASP A 503 2.39 -21.86 -16.15
N VAL A 504 1.82 -21.13 -17.11
CA VAL A 504 0.43 -20.64 -17.06
C VAL A 504 -0.57 -21.79 -16.95
N LYS A 505 -0.42 -22.82 -17.80
CA LYS A 505 -1.26 -24.00 -17.75
C LYS A 505 -1.09 -24.74 -16.42
N GLY A 506 0.16 -24.95 -15.99
CA GLY A 506 0.47 -25.61 -14.73
C GLY A 506 -0.09 -24.87 -13.51
N PHE A 507 0.03 -23.53 -13.50
CA PHE A 507 -0.61 -22.74 -12.44
C PHE A 507 -2.14 -22.88 -12.47
N ALA A 508 -2.78 -22.87 -13.63
CA ALA A 508 -4.23 -23.05 -13.73
C ALA A 508 -4.69 -24.41 -13.17
N GLU A 509 -3.93 -25.48 -13.44
CA GLU A 509 -4.18 -26.82 -12.88
C GLU A 509 -3.97 -26.83 -11.35
N PHE A 510 -2.91 -26.18 -10.85
CA PHE A 510 -2.68 -26.03 -9.40
C PHE A 510 -3.79 -25.21 -8.76
N PHE A 511 -4.17 -24.07 -9.33
CA PHE A 511 -5.22 -23.19 -8.82
C PHE A 511 -6.58 -23.89 -8.74
N ALA A 512 -6.94 -24.68 -9.77
CA ALA A 512 -8.16 -25.48 -9.75
C ALA A 512 -8.15 -26.53 -8.63
N ARG A 513 -6.99 -27.15 -8.36
CA ARG A 513 -6.78 -28.09 -7.25
C ARG A 513 -6.86 -27.37 -5.90
N HIS A 514 -6.24 -26.19 -5.79
CA HIS A 514 -6.29 -25.34 -4.60
C HIS A 514 -7.74 -24.93 -4.28
N ALA A 515 -8.50 -24.47 -5.26
CA ALA A 515 -9.91 -24.10 -5.07
C ALA A 515 -10.77 -25.26 -4.54
N LYS A 516 -10.55 -26.47 -5.03
CA LYS A 516 -11.19 -27.69 -4.49
C LYS A 516 -10.72 -28.00 -3.06
N GLY A 517 -9.43 -27.79 -2.79
CA GLY A 517 -8.80 -28.02 -1.50
C GLY A 517 -9.31 -27.10 -0.37
N LEU A 518 -9.90 -25.95 -0.70
CA LEU A 518 -10.51 -25.05 0.29
C LEU A 518 -11.63 -25.74 1.11
N ALA A 519 -12.22 -26.80 0.60
CA ALA A 519 -13.16 -27.62 1.38
C ALA A 519 -12.45 -28.33 2.55
N ILE A 520 -11.20 -28.79 2.33
CA ILE A 520 -10.37 -29.43 3.39
C ILE A 520 -10.01 -28.37 4.44
N GLU A 521 -9.62 -27.18 3.99
CA GLU A 521 -9.29 -26.04 4.87
C GLU A 521 -10.48 -25.68 5.77
N ARG A 522 -11.70 -25.62 5.24
CA ARG A 522 -12.92 -25.36 6.04
C ARG A 522 -13.11 -26.40 7.14
N GLU A 523 -12.91 -27.67 6.83
CA GLU A 523 -13.01 -28.73 7.83
C GLU A 523 -11.84 -28.69 8.83
N ALA A 524 -10.62 -28.33 8.39
CA ALA A 524 -9.48 -28.16 9.29
C ALA A 524 -9.71 -27.02 10.30
N VAL A 525 -10.19 -25.86 9.84
CA VAL A 525 -10.57 -24.74 10.73
C VAL A 525 -11.62 -25.19 11.74
N LYS A 526 -12.67 -25.89 11.29
CA LYS A 526 -13.74 -26.37 12.14
C LYS A 526 -13.29 -27.45 13.15
N ALA A 527 -12.39 -28.33 12.73
CA ALA A 527 -11.95 -29.46 13.56
C ALA A 527 -10.88 -29.08 14.59
N LEU A 528 -10.04 -28.10 14.27
CA LEU A 528 -8.91 -27.73 15.13
C LEU A 528 -9.18 -26.46 15.98
N GLY A 529 -10.36 -25.87 15.86
CA GLY A 529 -10.89 -24.83 16.74
C GLY A 529 -10.25 -23.49 16.55
#